data_18c3d51614a4426d8cc4a107b7e92939
#
_entry.id   18c3d51614a4426d8cc4a107b7e92939
#
_cell.length_a   1.000
_cell.length_b   1.000
_cell.length_c   1.000
_cell.angle_alpha   90.00
_cell.angle_beta   90.00
_cell.angle_gamma   90.00
#
_symmetry.space_group_name_H-M   'P 1'
#
loop_
_entity.id
_entity.type
_entity.pdbx_description
1 polymer ?
#
loop_
_entity_poly.entity_id
_entity_poly.type
_entity_poly.pdbx_seq_one_letter_code
_entity_poly.pdbx_strand_id
1 'polypeptide(L)'
;MTTETPTIADPAEIKIFDTTLRDGEQSPGASMTLEEKVQVAEVLDAMGVDIIEAGFPIASNGDFEAVNTIARRTENAVIAGLARAIPADIDRAGEAVRDARRGRIHTFVSTSPIHLAHQMNKNQ
;
A
#
# COMPACT_ATOMS: atom_id res chain seq x y z
N MET A 1 25.40 23.46 -2.05
CA MET A 1 24.97 23.45 -1.88
C MET A 1 24.23 23.40 -1.56
N THR A 2 23.94 23.34 -1.96
CA THR A 2 23.30 23.32 -1.77
C THR A 2 22.45 23.06 -1.59
N THR A 3 22.18 22.95 -1.61
CA THR A 3 21.46 22.70 -1.40
C THR A 3 20.55 22.59 -1.23
N GLU A 4 20.27 22.62 -1.29
CA GLU A 4 19.49 22.51 -1.12
C GLU A 4 18.37 22.59 -1.16
N THR A 5 18.25 22.77 -1.40
CA THR A 5 17.17 22.91 -1.58
C THR A 5 16.38 22.25 -1.97
N PRO A 6 15.75 22.22 -1.95
CA PRO A 6 14.87 21.53 -2.07
C PRO A 6 14.49 20.64 -2.66
N THR A 7 15.01 20.47 -2.59
CA THR A 7 14.43 19.61 -2.64
C THR A 7 13.53 18.97 -3.47
N ILE A 8 12.53 19.47 -3.79
CA ILE A 8 11.60 18.79 -4.66
C ILE A 8 12.16 18.58 -6.05
N ALA A 9 13.17 19.30 -6.38
CA ALA A 9 13.78 19.17 -7.69
C ALA A 9 14.84 18.09 -7.77
N ASP A 10 15.14 17.46 -6.65
CA ASP A 10 16.16 16.41 -6.61
C ASP A 10 15.56 15.09 -7.09
N PRO A 11 15.96 14.58 -8.26
CA PRO A 11 15.39 13.33 -8.76
C PRO A 11 15.62 12.13 -7.84
N ALA A 12 16.67 12.15 -7.03
CA ALA A 12 16.95 11.05 -6.12
C ALA A 12 15.91 10.91 -5.03
N GLU A 13 15.12 11.96 -4.80
CA GLU A 13 14.08 11.94 -3.78
C GLU A 13 12.71 11.59 -4.33
N ILE A 14 12.58 11.46 -5.63
CA ILE A 14 11.30 11.12 -6.24
C ILE A 14 11.09 9.62 -6.17
N LYS A 15 9.95 9.21 -5.63
CA LYS A 15 9.61 7.81 -5.50
C LYS A 15 8.36 7.49 -6.30
N ILE A 16 8.36 6.31 -6.90
CA ILE A 16 7.22 5.83 -7.67
C ILE A 16 6.38 4.96 -6.76
N PHE A 17 5.13 5.35 -6.60
CA PHE A 17 4.15 4.66 -5.78
C PHE A 17 3.10 4.06 -6.70
N ASP A 18 2.99 2.74 -6.73
CA ASP A 18 2.07 2.05 -7.62
C ASP A 18 0.88 1.49 -6.84
N THR A 19 -0.33 1.78 -7.30
CA THR A 19 -1.55 1.32 -6.67
C THR A 19 -2.34 0.36 -7.55
N THR A 20 -1.74 -0.16 -8.60
CA THR A 20 -2.43 -1.03 -9.55
C THR A 20 -3.08 -2.21 -8.87
N LEU A 21 -2.38 -2.85 -7.94
CA LEU A 21 -2.86 -4.07 -7.31
C LEU A 21 -3.99 -3.82 -6.33
N ARG A 22 -4.06 -2.63 -5.74
CA ARG A 22 -5.16 -2.30 -4.83
C ARG A 22 -6.26 -1.56 -5.56
N ASP A 23 -5.91 -0.47 -6.24
CA ASP A 23 -6.87 0.40 -6.89
C ASP A 23 -7.45 -0.24 -8.15
N GLY A 24 -6.60 -0.87 -8.94
CA GLY A 24 -7.05 -1.54 -10.16
C GLY A 24 -7.98 -2.71 -9.87
N GLU A 25 -7.78 -3.38 -8.74
CA GLU A 25 -8.62 -4.50 -8.35
C GLU A 25 -10.07 -4.09 -8.12
N GLN A 26 -10.30 -2.82 -7.84
CA GLN A 26 -11.64 -2.32 -7.57
C GLN A 26 -12.40 -1.91 -8.82
N SER A 27 -11.75 -1.96 -9.96
CA SER A 27 -12.41 -1.66 -11.22
C SER A 27 -13.34 -2.79 -11.61
N PRO A 28 -14.54 -2.49 -12.11
CA PRO A 28 -15.45 -3.56 -12.55
C PRO A 28 -14.80 -4.44 -13.61
N GLY A 29 -14.87 -5.74 -13.40
CA GLY A 29 -14.34 -6.70 -14.37
C GLY A 29 -12.83 -6.85 -14.36
N ALA A 30 -12.15 -6.22 -13.42
CA ALA A 30 -10.68 -6.27 -13.38
C ALA A 30 -10.16 -7.17 -12.26
N SER A 31 -10.92 -8.20 -11.89
CA SER A 31 -10.52 -9.12 -10.84
C SER A 31 -9.35 -9.99 -11.28
N MET A 32 -8.34 -10.10 -10.43
CA MET A 32 -7.16 -10.91 -10.69
C MET A 32 -7.06 -12.04 -9.69
N THR A 33 -6.52 -13.18 -10.17
CA THR A 33 -6.22 -14.28 -9.25
C THR A 33 -5.00 -13.93 -8.41
N LEU A 34 -4.79 -14.70 -7.34
CA LEU A 34 -3.61 -14.51 -6.50
C LEU A 34 -2.33 -14.61 -7.33
N GLU A 35 -2.27 -15.62 -8.20
CA GLU A 35 -1.08 -15.82 -9.02
C GLU A 35 -0.81 -14.62 -9.93
N GLU A 36 -1.87 -14.08 -10.52
CA GLU A 36 -1.73 -12.92 -11.38
C GLU A 36 -1.25 -11.70 -10.61
N LYS A 37 -1.77 -11.50 -9.40
CA LYS A 37 -1.33 -10.39 -8.56
C LYS A 37 0.14 -10.50 -8.20
N VAL A 38 0.58 -11.70 -7.88
CA VAL A 38 1.98 -11.93 -7.53
C VAL A 38 2.87 -11.66 -8.73
N GLN A 39 2.45 -12.11 -9.92
CA GLN A 39 3.23 -11.86 -11.13
C GLN A 39 3.36 -10.38 -11.43
N VAL A 40 2.26 -9.63 -11.28
CA VAL A 40 2.30 -8.18 -11.49
C VAL A 40 3.24 -7.53 -10.49
N ALA A 41 3.17 -7.95 -9.23
CA ALA A 41 4.03 -7.39 -8.20
C ALA A 41 5.51 -7.67 -8.49
N GLU A 42 5.82 -8.86 -8.96
CA GLU A 42 7.20 -9.20 -9.27
C GLU A 42 7.73 -8.38 -10.45
N VAL A 43 6.88 -8.14 -11.44
CA VAL A 43 7.27 -7.28 -12.57
C VAL A 43 7.52 -5.85 -12.11
N LEU A 44 6.61 -5.31 -11.29
CA LEU A 44 6.76 -3.95 -10.78
C LEU A 44 8.03 -3.83 -9.94
N ASP A 45 8.30 -4.84 -9.12
CA ASP A 45 9.52 -4.87 -8.31
C ASP A 45 10.76 -4.87 -9.17
N ALA A 46 10.77 -5.68 -10.23
CA ALA A 46 11.90 -5.77 -11.14
C ALA A 46 12.09 -4.48 -11.95
N MET A 47 11.01 -3.76 -12.20
CA MET A 47 11.08 -2.50 -12.94
C MET A 47 11.60 -1.33 -12.11
N GLY A 48 11.74 -1.53 -10.81
CA GLY A 48 12.28 -0.49 -9.96
C GLY A 48 11.25 0.43 -9.33
N VAL A 49 9.98 0.00 -9.28
CA VAL A 49 8.96 0.74 -8.55
C VAL A 49 9.35 0.77 -7.08
N ASP A 50 9.25 1.92 -6.46
CA ASP A 50 9.72 2.10 -5.08
C ASP A 50 8.76 1.53 -4.06
N ILE A 51 7.46 1.76 -4.25
CA ILE A 51 6.44 1.33 -3.30
C ILE A 51 5.29 0.70 -4.07
N ILE A 52 4.91 -0.51 -3.68
CA ILE A 52 3.78 -1.23 -4.27
C ILE A 52 2.70 -1.34 -3.22
N GLU A 53 1.54 -0.72 -3.47
CA GLU A 53 0.38 -0.88 -2.59
C GLU A 53 -0.31 -2.15 -3.01
N ALA A 54 -0.10 -3.21 -2.24
CA ALA A 54 -0.44 -4.56 -2.67
C ALA A 54 -1.90 -4.92 -2.45
N GLY A 55 -2.58 -4.25 -1.53
CA GLY A 55 -3.99 -4.56 -1.30
C GLY A 55 -4.50 -3.99 0.01
N PHE A 56 -5.69 -4.43 0.38
CA PHE A 56 -6.39 -3.97 1.58
C PHE A 56 -6.62 -5.19 2.49
N PRO A 57 -5.66 -5.54 3.35
CA PRO A 57 -5.70 -6.83 4.06
C PRO A 57 -6.93 -7.09 4.91
N ILE A 58 -7.53 -6.05 5.49
CA ILE A 58 -8.71 -6.27 6.33
C ILE A 58 -9.95 -6.59 5.50
N ALA A 59 -9.93 -6.32 4.20
CA ALA A 59 -11.13 -6.49 3.37
C ALA A 59 -11.56 -7.94 3.27
N SER A 60 -10.62 -8.88 3.22
CA SER A 60 -10.93 -10.30 3.16
C SER A 60 -9.68 -11.11 3.43
N ASN A 61 -9.87 -12.42 3.70
CA ASN A 61 -8.73 -13.32 3.85
C ASN A 61 -7.94 -13.44 2.56
N GLY A 62 -8.61 -13.38 1.42
CA GLY A 62 -7.94 -13.42 0.12
C GLY A 62 -7.05 -12.21 -0.07
N ASP A 63 -7.54 -11.04 0.31
CA ASP A 63 -6.72 -9.82 0.22
C ASP A 63 -5.52 -9.89 1.15
N PHE A 64 -5.72 -10.39 2.36
CA PHE A 64 -4.61 -10.58 3.29
C PHE A 64 -3.56 -11.51 2.68
N GLU A 65 -4.01 -12.64 2.14
CA GLU A 65 -3.10 -13.63 1.58
C GLU A 65 -2.34 -13.08 0.40
N ALA A 66 -3.00 -12.30 -0.43
CA ALA A 66 -2.34 -11.70 -1.58
C ALA A 66 -1.23 -10.73 -1.14
N VAL A 67 -1.53 -9.85 -0.19
CA VAL A 67 -0.53 -8.91 0.30
C VAL A 67 0.62 -9.65 0.96
N ASN A 68 0.31 -10.65 1.77
CA ASN A 68 1.34 -11.42 2.47
C ASN A 68 2.25 -12.18 1.50
N THR A 69 1.65 -12.79 0.47
CA THR A 69 2.43 -13.52 -0.53
C THR A 69 3.34 -12.57 -1.30
N ILE A 70 2.80 -11.42 -1.70
CA ILE A 70 3.59 -10.42 -2.40
C ILE A 70 4.74 -9.93 -1.52
N ALA A 71 4.47 -9.73 -0.23
CA ALA A 71 5.49 -9.29 0.71
C ALA A 71 6.65 -10.29 0.78
N ARG A 72 6.34 -11.57 0.71
CA ARG A 72 7.37 -12.61 0.78
C ARG A 72 8.12 -12.82 -0.53
N ARG A 73 7.51 -12.43 -1.66
CA ARG A 73 8.04 -12.72 -2.97
C ARG A 73 8.78 -11.57 -3.63
N THR A 74 8.70 -10.38 -3.09
CA THR A 74 9.37 -9.20 -3.66
C THR A 74 10.63 -8.90 -2.86
N GLU A 75 11.60 -8.21 -3.49
CA GLU A 75 12.91 -8.03 -2.89
C GLU A 75 13.32 -6.57 -2.73
N ASN A 76 12.87 -5.69 -3.60
CA ASN A 76 13.39 -4.32 -3.64
C ASN A 76 12.38 -3.27 -3.21
N ALA A 77 11.13 -3.44 -3.62
CA ALA A 77 10.10 -2.43 -3.36
C ALA A 77 9.63 -2.48 -1.92
N VAL A 78 9.18 -1.34 -1.43
CA VAL A 78 8.42 -1.29 -0.19
C VAL A 78 7.02 -1.83 -0.50
N ILE A 79 6.55 -2.77 0.31
CA ILE A 79 5.22 -3.35 0.13
C ILE A 79 4.29 -2.72 1.14
N ALA A 80 3.26 -2.05 0.65
CA ALA A 80 2.32 -1.34 1.50
C ALA A 80 0.97 -2.05 1.53
N GLY A 81 0.40 -2.13 2.70
CA GLY A 81 -0.98 -2.58 2.89
C GLY A 81 -1.82 -1.40 3.29
N LEU A 82 -2.99 -1.28 2.68
CA LEU A 82 -3.92 -0.20 2.98
C LEU A 82 -4.68 -0.51 4.26
N ALA A 83 -4.92 0.50 5.07
CA ALA A 83 -5.68 0.35 6.31
C ALA A 83 -6.40 1.64 6.60
N ARG A 84 -7.65 1.53 7.08
CA ARG A 84 -8.29 2.69 7.65
C ARG A 84 -7.59 3.00 8.98
N ALA A 85 -7.76 4.20 9.49
CA ALA A 85 -7.07 4.61 10.72
C ALA A 85 -7.80 4.07 11.95
N ILE A 86 -7.99 2.74 12.00
CA ILE A 86 -8.57 2.05 13.14
C ILE A 86 -7.69 0.84 13.47
N PRO A 87 -7.61 0.46 14.76
CA PRO A 87 -6.63 -0.54 15.20
C PRO A 87 -6.73 -1.88 14.49
N ALA A 88 -7.93 -2.39 14.25
CA ALA A 88 -8.08 -3.70 13.62
C ALA A 88 -7.51 -3.72 12.21
N ASP A 89 -7.75 -2.65 11.44
CA ASP A 89 -7.22 -2.54 10.08
C ASP A 89 -5.70 -2.47 10.10
N ILE A 90 -5.17 -1.64 11.01
CA ILE A 90 -3.73 -1.41 11.10
C ILE A 90 -3.02 -2.69 11.53
N ASP A 91 -3.57 -3.42 12.49
CA ASP A 91 -2.98 -4.67 12.93
C ASP A 91 -2.97 -5.69 11.80
N ARG A 92 -4.06 -5.79 11.05
CA ARG A 92 -4.16 -6.75 9.97
C ARG A 92 -3.18 -6.42 8.84
N ALA A 93 -3.07 -5.14 8.50
CA ALA A 93 -2.13 -4.70 7.48
C ALA A 93 -0.70 -4.97 7.94
N GLY A 94 -0.40 -4.70 9.21
CA GLY A 94 0.92 -4.96 9.74
C GLY A 94 1.30 -6.43 9.67
N GLU A 95 0.35 -7.31 9.98
CA GLU A 95 0.60 -8.75 9.87
C GLU A 95 0.87 -9.15 8.43
N ALA A 96 0.13 -8.57 7.49
CA ALA A 96 0.26 -8.95 6.09
C ALA A 96 1.61 -8.56 5.52
N VAL A 97 2.17 -7.43 5.93
CA VAL A 97 3.43 -6.95 5.37
C VAL A 97 4.64 -7.28 6.23
N ARG A 98 4.43 -8.00 7.33
CA ARG A 98 5.51 -8.30 8.27
C ARG A 98 6.68 -9.03 7.62
N ASP A 99 6.40 -9.87 6.65
CA ASP A 99 7.43 -10.70 6.02
C ASP A 99 8.13 -9.99 4.87
N ALA A 100 7.75 -8.76 4.54
CA ALA A 100 8.42 -8.00 3.51
C ALA A 100 9.76 -7.50 4.03
N ARG A 101 10.72 -7.35 3.13
CA ARG A 101 11.98 -6.72 3.52
C ARG A 101 11.74 -5.29 3.96
N ARG A 102 10.79 -4.61 3.31
CA ARG A 102 10.39 -3.25 3.67
C ARG A 102 8.89 -3.20 3.62
N GLY A 103 8.27 -3.33 4.78
CA GLY A 103 6.82 -3.28 4.88
C GLY A 103 6.36 -1.91 5.31
N ARG A 104 5.16 -1.52 4.87
CA ARG A 104 4.59 -0.24 5.23
C ARG A 104 3.08 -0.38 5.36
N ILE A 105 2.52 0.34 6.29
CA ILE A 105 1.07 0.45 6.41
C ILE A 105 0.69 1.83 5.89
N HIS A 106 -0.20 1.85 4.89
CA HIS A 106 -0.69 3.09 4.32
C HIS A 106 -2.07 3.36 4.88
N THR A 107 -2.19 4.38 5.72
CA THR A 107 -3.46 4.74 6.31
C THR A 107 -4.05 5.96 5.62
N PHE A 108 -5.36 6.08 5.69
CA PHE A 108 -6.05 7.21 5.10
C PHE A 108 -7.18 7.65 6.01
N VAL A 109 -7.54 8.93 5.89
CA VAL A 109 -8.72 9.47 6.56
C VAL A 109 -9.56 10.16 5.51
N SER A 110 -10.88 10.17 5.74
CA SER A 110 -11.79 10.81 4.81
C SER A 110 -11.60 12.33 4.85
N THR A 111 -11.61 12.93 3.66
CA THR A 111 -11.55 14.39 3.56
C THR A 111 -12.92 15.02 3.50
N SER A 112 -13.98 14.21 3.51
CA SER A 112 -15.34 14.73 3.55
C SER A 112 -15.55 15.50 4.85
N PRO A 113 -16.13 16.71 4.79
CA PRO A 113 -16.36 17.47 6.04
C PRO A 113 -17.16 16.71 7.08
N ILE A 114 -18.16 15.96 6.63
CA ILE A 114 -18.97 15.17 7.56
C ILE A 114 -18.13 14.08 8.22
N HIS A 115 -17.34 13.39 7.43
CA HIS A 115 -16.49 12.32 7.95
C HIS A 115 -15.40 12.87 8.87
N LEU A 116 -14.81 14.00 8.52
CA LEU A 116 -13.78 14.60 9.37
C LEU A 116 -14.34 14.98 10.71
N ALA A 117 -15.51 15.63 10.74
CA ALA A 117 -16.12 16.02 11.98
C ALA A 117 -16.42 14.80 12.85
N HIS A 118 -16.94 13.74 12.24
CA HIS A 118 -17.28 12.52 12.95
C HIS A 118 -16.01 11.85 13.52
N GLN A 119 -14.98 11.77 12.71
CA GLN A 119 -13.73 11.13 13.13
C GLN A 119 -13.06 11.90 14.25
N MET A 120 -13.07 13.22 14.17
CA MET A 120 -12.47 14.03 15.21
C MET A 120 -13.21 13.86 16.53
N ASN A 121 -14.53 13.75 16.47
CA ASN A 121 -15.32 13.51 17.67
C ASN A 121 -14.98 12.15 18.28
N LYS A 122 -14.73 11.17 17.47
CA LYS A 122 -14.38 9.83 17.94
C LYS A 122 -12.99 9.81 18.59
N ASN A 123 -12.11 10.67 18.14
CA ASN A 123 -10.73 10.69 18.63
C ASN A 123 -10.57 11.52 19.88
N GLN A 124 -11.62 12.17 20.30
CA GLN A 124 -11.62 12.95 21.52
C GLN A 124 -12.28 12.18 22.67
#